data_112e5edb7e970ed8e2756b5291058493
#
_entry.id   112e5edb7e970ed8e2756b5291058493
#
_cell.length_a   1.000
_cell.length_b   1.000
_cell.length_c   1.000
_cell.angle_alpha   90.00
_cell.angle_beta   90.00
_cell.angle_gamma   90.00
#
_symmetry.space_group_name_H-M   'P 1'
#
loop_
_entity.id
_entity.type
_entity.pdbx_description
1 polymer ?
#
loop_
_entity_poly.entity_id
_entity_poly.type
_entity_poly.pdbx_seq_one_letter_code
_entity_poly.pdbx_strand_id
1 'polypeptide(L)'
;MPVSDAILTQILAQLDAMQVSQQTIQAKLDSLTGATTPLEPKPRSVSVSSEPSTPPDTQVGIVKASLVSAALRVEVPTPRTTAAAEKEREKLLYPGRVNLTTYPDQFGINPYPLKWGAGDPKTRGPVICSRLPSSIKQRNAIGAHSGSYSIYRALSIAMGSLSPTHKPDYSQTEPPVSIPPQASWADPTKIVSFDPYGHLVPTIYHKEIEEGLDIRPSIAVTKAHMKMSELDDAVRKGEIVVDGKVVLKSRPLRNVDGSESSAFSGVEVNISKAAVEPVWYLPGVAERFGISESLLRRALFEDTGGMYPELITRPDIKVFLPPIGNLTVYIFGNPAFMSDESKELTLRVHDECNGSDVFGSDICTCKPYLTYAIEECIRGAQKGGVGVVVYFRKEGRALGEVTKYLVYNLRKRGGDSADKYFKSTELIAGVKDMRFQALMPDVLHWLGIKKIDNMVSMSDMKYDAIVKSGIPILRRYDLPDHLIPPDSRVEIDAKIAAGYFSSGKQITEADLVKTVGRTWEETEH
;
A
#
# COMPACT_ATOMS: atom_id res chain seq x y z
N MET A 1 -20.40 -6.33 -45.24
CA MET A 1 -20.61 -5.05 -45.98
C MET A 1 -19.23 -4.63 -46.47
N PRO A 2 -19.02 -4.27 -47.72
CA PRO A 2 -17.75 -3.80 -48.21
C PRO A 2 -17.38 -2.46 -47.50
N VAL A 3 -16.16 -2.34 -47.05
CA VAL A 3 -15.62 -1.10 -46.50
C VAL A 3 -15.65 -0.03 -47.58
N SER A 4 -16.23 1.13 -47.30
CA SER A 4 -16.38 2.17 -48.33
C SER A 4 -14.99 2.71 -48.71
N ASP A 5 -14.78 2.98 -50.00
CA ASP A 5 -13.53 3.52 -50.55
C ASP A 5 -13.05 4.79 -49.83
N ALA A 6 -13.98 5.55 -49.25
CA ALA A 6 -13.63 6.72 -48.40
C ALA A 6 -12.87 6.36 -47.14
N ILE A 7 -13.20 5.24 -46.46
CA ILE A 7 -12.50 4.77 -45.26
C ILE A 7 -11.10 4.24 -45.63
N LEU A 8 -10.99 3.53 -46.75
CA LEU A 8 -9.69 3.07 -47.25
C LEU A 8 -8.78 4.23 -47.60
N THR A 9 -9.30 5.26 -48.25
CA THR A 9 -8.54 6.47 -48.58
C THR A 9 -8.06 7.21 -47.32
N GLN A 10 -8.91 7.28 -46.29
CA GLN A 10 -8.55 7.92 -45.03
C GLN A 10 -7.48 7.13 -44.26
N ILE A 11 -7.54 5.81 -44.27
CA ILE A 11 -6.54 4.94 -43.66
C ILE A 11 -5.17 5.08 -44.37
N LEU A 12 -5.18 5.11 -45.70
CA LEU A 12 -3.97 5.29 -46.49
C LEU A 12 -3.32 6.66 -46.21
N ALA A 13 -4.12 7.73 -46.15
CA ALA A 13 -3.60 9.06 -45.81
C ALA A 13 -3.00 9.14 -44.38
N GLN A 14 -3.57 8.40 -43.42
CA GLN A 14 -3.00 8.31 -42.07
C GLN A 14 -1.70 7.49 -42.04
N LEU A 15 -1.59 6.42 -42.80
CA LEU A 15 -0.37 5.63 -42.92
C LEU A 15 0.76 6.44 -43.54
N ASP A 16 0.49 7.21 -44.60
CA ASP A 16 1.48 8.11 -45.22
C ASP A 16 1.95 9.19 -44.26
N ALA A 17 1.04 9.79 -43.48
CA ALA A 17 1.42 10.78 -42.46
C ALA A 17 2.28 10.18 -41.33
N MET A 18 2.03 8.95 -40.93
CA MET A 18 2.87 8.22 -39.95
C MET A 18 4.25 7.91 -40.52
N GLN A 19 4.34 7.55 -41.80
CA GLN A 19 5.61 7.24 -42.46
C GLN A 19 6.51 8.49 -42.60
N VAL A 20 5.94 9.65 -42.91
CA VAL A 20 6.63 10.93 -42.92
C VAL A 20 7.10 11.32 -41.51
N SER A 21 6.29 11.07 -40.49
CA SER A 21 6.68 11.32 -39.09
C SER A 21 7.85 10.45 -38.65
N GLN A 22 7.85 9.17 -39.00
CA GLN A 22 8.96 8.25 -38.71
C GLN A 22 10.27 8.69 -39.39
N GLN A 23 10.21 9.09 -40.65
CA GLN A 23 11.39 9.59 -41.37
C GLN A 23 11.95 10.87 -40.72
N THR A 24 11.09 11.77 -40.24
CA THR A 24 11.49 12.99 -39.56
C THR A 24 12.16 12.68 -38.20
N ILE A 25 11.66 11.70 -37.46
CA ILE A 25 12.26 11.26 -36.20
C ILE A 25 13.60 10.59 -36.45
N GLN A 26 13.71 9.73 -37.46
CA GLN A 26 14.97 9.10 -37.85
C GLN A 26 16.03 10.12 -38.25
N ALA A 27 15.68 11.11 -39.07
CA ALA A 27 16.61 12.19 -39.46
C ALA A 27 17.09 13.03 -38.27
N LYS A 28 16.23 13.27 -37.28
CA LYS A 28 16.63 13.91 -36.00
C LYS A 28 17.54 13.03 -35.15
N LEU A 29 17.29 11.74 -35.10
CA LEU A 29 18.17 10.79 -34.41
C LEU A 29 19.55 10.73 -35.03
N ASP A 30 19.61 10.66 -36.36
CA ASP A 30 20.87 10.62 -37.11
C ASP A 30 21.67 11.94 -36.95
N SER A 31 21.00 13.07 -36.85
CA SER A 31 21.62 14.35 -36.54
C SER A 31 22.16 14.47 -35.11
N LEU A 32 21.58 13.75 -34.16
CA LEU A 32 22.03 13.72 -32.76
C LEU A 32 23.16 12.71 -32.54
N THR A 33 23.22 11.64 -33.31
CA THR A 33 24.25 10.59 -33.21
C THR A 33 25.53 10.94 -34.03
N GLY A 34 25.44 11.86 -34.96
CA GLY A 34 26.58 12.32 -35.78
C GLY A 34 27.51 13.33 -35.12
N ALA A 35 27.31 13.73 -33.88
CA ALA A 35 28.04 14.82 -33.21
C ALA A 35 28.84 14.36 -31.96
N THR A 36 29.49 13.18 -31.98
CA THR A 36 30.45 12.84 -30.93
C THR A 36 31.75 12.30 -31.51
N THR A 37 32.70 13.18 -31.65
CA THR A 37 34.14 12.85 -31.74
C THR A 37 34.64 12.52 -30.33
N PRO A 38 35.41 11.45 -30.13
CA PRO A 38 35.91 11.10 -28.80
C PRO A 38 37.07 12.00 -28.39
N LEU A 39 36.97 12.63 -27.23
CA LEU A 39 38.10 13.32 -26.59
C LEU A 39 38.88 12.30 -25.75
N GLU A 40 40.14 12.06 -26.07
CA GLU A 40 41.08 11.33 -25.27
C GLU A 40 41.33 11.97 -23.89
N PRO A 41 41.45 11.21 -22.80
CA PRO A 41 41.77 11.76 -21.49
C PRO A 41 43.29 11.93 -21.33
N LYS A 42 43.76 13.14 -21.08
CA LYS A 42 45.13 13.43 -20.60
C LYS A 42 45.26 13.07 -19.13
N PRO A 43 46.38 12.46 -18.72
CA PRO A 43 46.61 12.10 -17.32
C PRO A 43 47.03 13.34 -16.50
N ARG A 44 46.36 13.58 -15.39
CA ARG A 44 46.80 14.52 -14.34
C ARG A 44 47.63 13.79 -13.29
N SER A 45 48.89 14.13 -13.18
CA SER A 45 49.77 13.80 -12.09
C SER A 45 49.38 14.60 -10.84
N VAL A 46 49.21 13.91 -9.73
CA VAL A 46 49.10 14.53 -8.38
C VAL A 46 50.32 14.13 -7.58
N SER A 47 51.08 15.15 -7.23
CA SER A 47 52.25 15.06 -6.33
C SER A 47 51.82 14.96 -4.87
N VAL A 48 52.46 14.05 -4.17
CA VAL A 48 52.35 13.84 -2.75
C VAL A 48 53.28 14.84 -2.01
N SER A 49 52.78 15.48 -0.97
CA SER A 49 53.64 16.10 0.04
C SER A 49 53.03 15.94 1.46
N SER A 50 53.66 15.05 2.23
CA SER A 50 54.12 15.14 3.61
C SER A 50 53.20 15.65 4.72
N GLU A 51 53.02 14.77 5.70
CA GLU A 51 52.66 14.96 7.13
C GLU A 51 53.60 15.96 7.87
N PRO A 52 53.43 16.30 9.16
CA PRO A 52 52.60 15.75 10.25
C PRO A 52 52.08 16.79 11.27
N SER A 53 51.20 16.42 12.18
CA SER A 53 51.34 16.67 13.65
C SER A 53 50.11 16.23 14.45
N THR A 54 50.32 15.30 15.38
CA THR A 54 49.47 15.03 16.56
C THR A 54 49.77 16.04 17.67
N PRO A 55 48.87 16.35 18.61
CA PRO A 55 48.71 15.70 19.90
C PRO A 55 47.28 15.84 20.51
N PRO A 56 47.04 15.49 21.80
CA PRO A 56 47.23 14.24 22.51
C PRO A 56 45.92 13.65 23.12
N ASP A 57 46.05 12.43 23.62
CA ASP A 57 45.17 11.59 24.44
C ASP A 57 44.03 12.22 25.24
N THR A 58 42.83 11.65 25.06
CA THR A 58 41.91 11.44 26.17
C THR A 58 41.35 10.02 26.07
N GLN A 59 41.74 9.18 27.01
CA GLN A 59 41.23 7.82 27.19
C GLN A 59 39.76 7.86 27.56
N VAL A 60 38.90 7.26 26.75
CA VAL A 60 37.58 6.75 27.17
C VAL A 60 37.53 5.29 26.78
N GLY A 61 37.26 4.46 27.78
CA GLY A 61 37.35 3.02 27.69
C GLY A 61 36.48 2.39 26.60
N ILE A 62 37.13 1.61 25.76
CA ILE A 62 36.48 0.73 24.79
C ILE A 62 36.07 -0.54 25.53
N VAL A 63 34.78 -0.67 25.83
CA VAL A 63 34.19 -1.96 26.19
C VAL A 63 34.15 -2.82 24.92
N LYS A 64 34.92 -3.90 24.94
CA LYS A 64 34.90 -4.92 23.88
C LYS A 64 33.52 -5.55 23.76
N ALA A 65 32.77 -5.17 22.76
CA ALA A 65 31.66 -5.98 22.24
C ALA A 65 32.25 -7.02 21.28
N SER A 66 32.69 -8.12 21.84
CA SER A 66 32.99 -9.35 21.08
C SER A 66 31.78 -10.27 21.23
N LEU A 67 31.39 -10.90 20.12
CA LEU A 67 30.34 -11.89 19.98
C LEU A 67 28.92 -11.33 19.65
N VAL A 68 28.70 -10.87 18.45
CA VAL A 68 27.62 -11.29 17.54
C VAL A 68 27.99 -10.82 16.13
N SER A 69 28.82 -11.55 15.44
CA SER A 69 29.06 -11.35 14.01
C SER A 69 29.36 -12.69 13.34
N ALA A 70 28.38 -13.57 13.34
CA ALA A 70 28.41 -14.80 12.59
C ALA A 70 27.03 -15.12 12.03
N ALA A 71 26.38 -14.14 11.41
CA ALA A 71 25.28 -14.41 10.48
C ALA A 71 25.10 -13.17 9.60
N LEU A 72 25.13 -13.39 8.30
CA LEU A 72 24.97 -12.43 7.21
C LEU A 72 26.26 -11.76 6.71
N ARG A 73 27.28 -12.58 6.37
CA ARG A 73 28.06 -12.24 5.18
C ARG A 73 27.22 -12.67 3.99
N VAL A 74 26.44 -11.73 3.45
CA VAL A 74 26.03 -11.81 2.05
C VAL A 74 27.33 -11.65 1.26
N GLU A 75 27.89 -12.75 0.79
CA GLU A 75 28.95 -12.69 -0.21
C GLU A 75 28.32 -12.03 -1.44
N VAL A 76 28.63 -10.77 -1.65
CA VAL A 76 28.38 -10.10 -2.91
C VAL A 76 29.27 -10.81 -3.93
N PRO A 77 28.71 -11.54 -4.91
CA PRO A 77 29.52 -12.24 -5.90
C PRO A 77 30.32 -11.19 -6.67
N THR A 78 31.64 -11.30 -6.63
CA THR A 78 32.54 -10.47 -7.47
C THR A 78 32.17 -10.66 -8.94
N PRO A 79 31.96 -9.60 -9.73
CA PRO A 79 31.49 -9.71 -11.10
C PRO A 79 32.66 -10.04 -12.03
N ARG A 80 32.85 -11.31 -12.33
CA ARG A 80 33.52 -11.80 -13.54
C ARG A 80 32.93 -13.14 -13.97
N THR A 81 31.64 -13.15 -14.27
CA THR A 81 31.06 -14.22 -15.08
C THR A 81 31.31 -13.87 -16.55
N THR A 82 31.87 -14.80 -17.31
CA THR A 82 32.00 -14.62 -18.76
C THR A 82 30.59 -14.47 -19.37
N ALA A 83 30.47 -13.75 -20.49
CA ALA A 83 29.18 -13.56 -21.19
C ALA A 83 28.49 -14.90 -21.52
N ALA A 84 29.24 -15.99 -21.65
CA ALA A 84 28.72 -17.36 -21.83
C ALA A 84 28.06 -17.88 -20.54
N ALA A 85 28.65 -17.64 -19.36
CA ALA A 85 28.11 -18.06 -18.08
C ALA A 85 26.86 -17.22 -17.70
N GLU A 86 26.82 -15.95 -18.06
CA GLU A 86 25.61 -15.12 -17.91
C GLU A 86 24.47 -15.61 -18.79
N LYS A 87 24.76 -15.95 -20.05
CA LYS A 87 23.76 -16.49 -20.98
C LYS A 87 23.22 -17.84 -20.55
N GLU A 88 24.07 -18.70 -19.96
CA GLU A 88 23.65 -19.98 -19.41
C GLU A 88 22.82 -19.82 -18.14
N ARG A 89 23.22 -18.89 -17.28
CA ARG A 89 22.44 -18.49 -16.10
C ARG A 89 21.09 -17.87 -16.48
N GLU A 90 21.05 -17.04 -17.50
CA GLU A 90 19.81 -16.45 -18.04
C GLU A 90 18.85 -17.54 -18.54
N LYS A 91 19.36 -18.56 -19.25
CA LYS A 91 18.55 -19.72 -19.68
C LYS A 91 18.03 -20.54 -18.51
N LEU A 92 18.79 -20.66 -17.44
CA LEU A 92 18.38 -21.40 -16.24
C LEU A 92 17.31 -20.62 -15.45
N LEU A 93 17.48 -19.31 -15.33
CA LEU A 93 16.54 -18.41 -14.64
C LEU A 93 15.24 -18.20 -15.43
N TYR A 94 15.36 -18.19 -16.76
CA TYR A 94 14.25 -17.92 -17.67
C TYR A 94 14.19 -19.03 -18.75
N PRO A 95 13.84 -20.28 -18.35
CA PRO A 95 13.93 -21.46 -19.22
C PRO A 95 12.97 -21.44 -20.42
N GLY A 96 12.10 -20.45 -20.49
CA GLY A 96 11.24 -20.20 -21.64
C GLY A 96 11.14 -18.71 -21.91
N ARG A 97 11.08 -18.33 -23.18
CA ARG A 97 10.68 -16.98 -23.52
C ARG A 97 9.28 -16.75 -22.96
N VAL A 98 9.17 -15.97 -21.89
CA VAL A 98 7.87 -15.48 -21.45
C VAL A 98 7.41 -14.50 -22.52
N ASN A 99 6.59 -14.97 -23.43
CA ASN A 99 5.95 -14.10 -24.38
C ASN A 99 4.86 -13.32 -23.63
N LEU A 100 5.22 -12.16 -23.08
CA LEU A 100 4.31 -11.32 -22.28
C LEU A 100 3.17 -10.74 -23.11
N THR A 101 3.34 -10.71 -24.43
CA THR A 101 2.36 -10.23 -25.40
C THR A 101 1.56 -11.40 -25.99
N THR A 102 1.11 -12.32 -25.15
CA THR A 102 0.24 -13.40 -25.61
C THR A 102 -1.15 -12.87 -25.93
N TYR A 103 -1.69 -13.29 -27.06
CA TYR A 103 -3.08 -12.99 -27.43
C TYR A 103 -4.02 -14.09 -26.92
N PRO A 104 -5.33 -13.82 -26.80
CA PRO A 104 -6.32 -14.85 -26.55
C PRO A 104 -6.17 -16.01 -27.56
N ASP A 105 -6.46 -17.21 -27.11
CA ASP A 105 -6.39 -18.46 -27.91
C ASP A 105 -5.01 -18.82 -28.50
N GLN A 106 -3.96 -18.18 -28.03
CA GLN A 106 -2.61 -18.53 -28.45
C GLN A 106 -2.27 -19.95 -28.01
N PHE A 107 -1.70 -20.75 -28.94
CA PHE A 107 -1.35 -22.14 -28.69
C PHE A 107 -0.47 -22.32 -27.44
N GLY A 108 -0.87 -23.23 -26.57
CA GLY A 108 -0.16 -23.57 -25.33
C GLY A 108 -0.40 -22.61 -24.16
N ILE A 109 -1.21 -21.56 -24.33
CA ILE A 109 -1.67 -20.68 -23.26
C ILE A 109 -3.13 -21.03 -22.96
N ASN A 110 -3.37 -21.57 -21.75
CA ASN A 110 -4.69 -21.97 -21.28
C ASN A 110 -4.90 -21.46 -19.85
N PRO A 111 -5.37 -20.21 -19.67
CA PRO A 111 -5.58 -19.64 -18.36
C PRO A 111 -6.52 -20.50 -17.52
N TYR A 112 -6.16 -20.71 -16.27
CA TYR A 112 -7.02 -21.42 -15.32
C TYR A 112 -8.36 -20.67 -15.20
N PRO A 113 -9.51 -21.37 -15.25
CA PRO A 113 -10.81 -20.74 -15.15
C PRO A 113 -10.96 -19.92 -13.88
N LEU A 114 -11.44 -18.68 -14.00
CA LEU A 114 -11.68 -17.77 -12.90
C LEU A 114 -13.04 -17.10 -13.08
N LYS A 115 -13.99 -17.45 -12.22
CA LYS A 115 -15.36 -16.94 -12.22
C LYS A 115 -15.58 -16.01 -11.03
N TRP A 116 -15.13 -14.77 -11.16
CA TRP A 116 -15.33 -13.77 -10.10
C TRP A 116 -16.82 -13.66 -9.75
N GLY A 117 -17.14 -13.72 -8.44
CA GLY A 117 -18.53 -13.70 -7.97
C GLY A 117 -19.16 -15.08 -7.79
N ALA A 118 -18.47 -16.19 -8.08
CA ALA A 118 -18.98 -17.50 -7.67
C ALA A 118 -18.86 -17.68 -6.15
N GLY A 119 -19.94 -18.19 -5.53
CA GLY A 119 -20.02 -18.34 -4.07
C GLY A 119 -19.17 -19.50 -3.51
N ASP A 120 -18.96 -20.55 -4.31
CA ASP A 120 -18.07 -21.63 -3.96
C ASP A 120 -16.64 -21.33 -4.45
N PRO A 121 -15.62 -21.34 -3.57
CA PRO A 121 -14.25 -20.98 -3.95
C PRO A 121 -13.62 -21.90 -4.98
N LYS A 122 -13.96 -23.19 -5.02
CA LYS A 122 -13.47 -24.13 -6.05
C LYS A 122 -14.07 -23.80 -7.42
N THR A 123 -15.35 -23.47 -7.48
CA THR A 123 -16.03 -23.01 -8.70
C THR A 123 -15.49 -21.64 -9.15
N ARG A 124 -15.15 -20.77 -8.21
CA ARG A 124 -14.55 -19.46 -8.49
C ARG A 124 -13.18 -19.62 -9.15
N GLY A 125 -12.38 -20.57 -8.70
CA GLY A 125 -11.02 -20.81 -9.14
C GLY A 125 -9.98 -19.92 -8.44
N PRO A 126 -8.68 -20.33 -8.44
CA PRO A 126 -7.60 -19.55 -7.85
C PRO A 126 -7.15 -18.39 -8.73
N VAL A 127 -6.57 -17.36 -8.11
CA VAL A 127 -5.81 -16.31 -8.82
C VAL A 127 -4.39 -16.81 -9.06
N ILE A 128 -3.98 -16.89 -10.33
CA ILE A 128 -2.66 -17.38 -10.75
C ILE A 128 -1.97 -16.32 -11.58
N CYS A 129 -0.96 -15.67 -11.00
CA CYS A 129 -0.07 -14.74 -11.70
C CYS A 129 1.37 -15.23 -11.74
N SER A 130 1.56 -16.53 -11.54
CA SER A 130 2.84 -17.21 -11.50
C SER A 130 3.64 -17.10 -12.80
N ARG A 131 4.96 -17.09 -12.65
CA ARG A 131 5.91 -17.24 -13.76
C ARG A 131 6.69 -18.55 -13.69
N LEU A 132 6.31 -19.45 -12.78
CA LEU A 132 6.92 -20.78 -12.73
C LEU A 132 6.56 -21.59 -13.97
N PRO A 133 7.50 -22.35 -14.54
CA PRO A 133 7.24 -23.21 -15.71
C PRO A 133 6.03 -24.13 -15.54
N SER A 134 5.78 -24.60 -14.32
CA SER A 134 4.64 -25.47 -13.99
C SER A 134 3.27 -24.78 -14.11
N SER A 135 3.20 -23.47 -13.92
CA SER A 135 1.93 -22.72 -13.84
C SER A 135 1.79 -21.61 -14.88
N ILE A 136 2.85 -21.25 -15.60
CA ILE A 136 2.85 -20.08 -16.48
C ILE A 136 1.78 -20.13 -17.57
N LYS A 137 1.49 -21.33 -18.09
CA LYS A 137 0.46 -21.54 -19.10
C LYS A 137 -0.96 -21.39 -18.57
N GLN A 138 -1.12 -21.48 -17.25
CA GLN A 138 -2.41 -21.40 -16.54
C GLN A 138 -2.64 -20.04 -15.89
N ARG A 139 -1.71 -19.10 -16.10
CA ARG A 139 -1.82 -17.74 -15.60
C ARG A 139 -3.10 -17.08 -16.05
N ASN A 140 -3.89 -16.56 -15.08
CA ASN A 140 -5.19 -15.94 -15.30
C ASN A 140 -5.29 -14.53 -14.70
N ALA A 141 -4.17 -13.97 -14.24
CA ALA A 141 -4.10 -12.63 -13.68
C ALA A 141 -2.86 -11.88 -14.20
N ILE A 142 -3.02 -10.59 -14.42
CA ILE A 142 -1.97 -9.65 -14.82
C ILE A 142 -1.22 -9.17 -13.57
N GLY A 143 0.06 -8.87 -13.66
CA GLY A 143 0.86 -8.36 -12.55
C GLY A 143 1.58 -9.45 -11.77
N ALA A 144 1.86 -9.20 -10.51
CA ALA A 144 2.56 -10.11 -9.61
C ALA A 144 2.11 -9.90 -8.16
N HIS A 145 2.17 -10.97 -7.36
CA HIS A 145 1.98 -10.87 -5.91
C HIS A 145 3.04 -9.97 -5.25
N SER A 146 2.77 -9.52 -4.03
CA SER A 146 3.62 -8.68 -3.18
C SER A 146 3.66 -7.20 -3.57
N GLY A 147 2.77 -6.74 -4.44
CA GLY A 147 2.65 -5.35 -4.82
C GLY A 147 3.99 -4.74 -5.26
N SER A 148 4.38 -3.59 -4.71
CA SER A 148 5.66 -2.92 -4.99
C SER A 148 6.89 -3.75 -4.59
N TYR A 149 6.78 -4.70 -3.68
CA TYR A 149 7.88 -5.60 -3.28
C TYR A 149 8.22 -6.66 -4.33
N SER A 150 7.40 -6.84 -5.35
CA SER A 150 7.68 -7.74 -6.48
C SER A 150 9.01 -7.44 -7.17
N ILE A 151 9.44 -6.18 -7.19
CA ILE A 151 10.74 -5.75 -7.72
C ILE A 151 11.90 -6.30 -6.89
N TYR A 152 11.79 -6.27 -5.55
CA TYR A 152 12.82 -6.85 -4.67
C TYR A 152 12.93 -8.36 -4.85
N ARG A 153 11.79 -9.05 -5.05
CA ARG A 153 11.79 -10.47 -5.39
C ARG A 153 12.50 -10.72 -6.72
N ALA A 154 12.22 -9.93 -7.74
CA ALA A 154 12.89 -10.04 -9.03
C ALA A 154 14.41 -9.83 -8.92
N LEU A 155 14.86 -8.83 -8.15
CA LEU A 155 16.28 -8.60 -7.88
C LEU A 155 16.92 -9.79 -7.14
N SER A 156 16.24 -10.34 -6.12
CA SER A 156 16.74 -11.51 -5.37
C SER A 156 16.93 -12.73 -6.28
N ILE A 157 16.03 -12.94 -7.25
CA ILE A 157 16.17 -13.99 -8.27
C ILE A 157 17.36 -13.69 -9.19
N ALA A 158 17.46 -12.45 -9.69
CA ALA A 158 18.55 -12.05 -10.59
C ALA A 158 19.93 -12.18 -9.92
N MET A 159 20.03 -11.87 -8.63
CA MET A 159 21.24 -12.03 -7.83
C MET A 159 21.54 -13.48 -7.44
N GLY A 160 20.62 -14.42 -7.66
CA GLY A 160 20.75 -15.82 -7.26
C GLY A 160 20.52 -16.08 -5.76
N SER A 161 20.02 -15.10 -5.01
CA SER A 161 19.68 -15.24 -3.59
C SER A 161 18.36 -15.98 -3.37
N LEU A 162 17.49 -16.00 -4.38
CA LEU A 162 16.22 -16.71 -4.38
C LEU A 162 16.11 -17.59 -5.63
N SER A 163 15.81 -18.89 -5.43
CA SER A 163 15.51 -19.77 -6.55
C SER A 163 14.23 -19.33 -7.27
N PRO A 164 14.22 -19.19 -8.61
CA PRO A 164 13.01 -18.88 -9.34
C PRO A 164 11.95 -19.98 -9.24
N THR A 165 12.36 -21.21 -8.93
CA THR A 165 11.49 -22.38 -8.78
C THR A 165 11.14 -22.69 -7.33
N HIS A 166 11.48 -21.79 -6.39
CA HIS A 166 11.13 -21.96 -4.98
C HIS A 166 9.62 -22.10 -4.80
N LYS A 167 9.21 -23.17 -4.14
CA LYS A 167 7.81 -23.39 -3.73
C LYS A 167 7.68 -23.05 -2.25
N PRO A 168 6.79 -22.10 -1.88
CA PRO A 168 6.52 -21.82 -0.49
C PRO A 168 5.92 -23.05 0.22
N ASP A 169 6.33 -23.27 1.45
CA ASP A 169 5.66 -24.20 2.36
C ASP A 169 4.54 -23.45 3.08
N TYR A 170 3.30 -23.81 2.81
CA TYR A 170 2.12 -23.25 3.46
C TYR A 170 1.57 -24.15 4.57
N SER A 171 2.23 -25.26 4.92
CA SER A 171 1.86 -26.05 6.10
C SER A 171 1.93 -25.16 7.35
N GLN A 172 0.92 -25.25 8.20
CA GLN A 172 0.81 -24.45 9.43
C GLN A 172 0.72 -22.92 9.23
N THR A 173 0.24 -22.48 8.08
CA THR A 173 0.00 -21.06 7.80
C THR A 173 -1.48 -20.67 7.84
N GLU A 174 -2.33 -21.56 8.29
CA GLU A 174 -3.76 -21.32 8.42
C GLU A 174 -4.04 -20.12 9.33
N PRO A 175 -5.10 -19.35 9.02
CA PRO A 175 -5.49 -18.21 9.84
C PRO A 175 -5.75 -18.61 11.30
N PRO A 176 -5.08 -18.02 12.31
CA PRO A 176 -5.34 -18.31 13.73
C PRO A 176 -6.65 -17.68 14.23
N VAL A 177 -7.33 -16.90 13.37
CA VAL A 177 -8.61 -16.26 13.60
C VAL A 177 -9.50 -16.51 12.40
N SER A 178 -10.71 -17.01 12.64
CA SER A 178 -11.68 -17.20 11.57
C SER A 178 -12.30 -15.86 11.15
N ILE A 179 -12.29 -15.60 9.86
CA ILE A 179 -13.15 -14.60 9.20
C ILE A 179 -14.09 -15.41 8.32
N PRO A 180 -15.33 -15.63 8.76
CA PRO A 180 -16.25 -16.53 8.07
C PRO A 180 -16.70 -15.94 6.74
N PRO A 181 -16.97 -16.78 5.73
CA PRO A 181 -17.49 -16.34 4.45
C PRO A 181 -18.76 -15.51 4.60
N GLN A 182 -18.85 -14.44 3.84
CA GLN A 182 -20.00 -13.54 3.76
C GLN A 182 -20.63 -13.61 2.37
N ALA A 183 -21.93 -13.34 2.28
CA ALA A 183 -22.64 -13.28 0.99
C ALA A 183 -21.99 -12.26 0.00
N SER A 184 -21.41 -11.20 0.55
CA SER A 184 -20.67 -10.18 -0.20
C SER A 184 -19.43 -10.70 -0.94
N TRP A 185 -18.85 -11.84 -0.51
CA TRP A 185 -17.69 -12.43 -1.16
C TRP A 185 -18.03 -12.98 -2.57
N ALA A 186 -19.27 -13.35 -2.76
CA ALA A 186 -19.78 -13.83 -4.03
C ALA A 186 -20.45 -12.73 -4.87
N ASP A 187 -20.48 -11.50 -4.39
CA ASP A 187 -21.06 -10.35 -5.09
C ASP A 187 -19.97 -9.53 -5.78
N PRO A 188 -19.86 -9.59 -7.13
CA PRO A 188 -18.83 -8.88 -7.87
C PRO A 188 -19.02 -7.35 -7.87
N THR A 189 -20.10 -6.83 -7.27
CA THR A 189 -20.32 -5.40 -7.07
C THR A 189 -19.83 -4.91 -5.70
N LYS A 190 -19.61 -5.80 -4.75
CA LYS A 190 -19.23 -5.49 -3.36
C LYS A 190 -17.73 -5.57 -3.10
N ILE A 191 -17.03 -6.55 -3.68
CA ILE A 191 -15.59 -6.73 -3.50
C ILE A 191 -14.95 -6.89 -4.87
N VAL A 192 -14.24 -5.84 -5.30
CA VAL A 192 -13.58 -5.77 -6.62
C VAL A 192 -12.09 -5.42 -6.52
N SER A 193 -11.59 -5.03 -5.33
CA SER A 193 -10.23 -4.52 -5.15
C SER A 193 -9.25 -5.51 -4.52
N PHE A 194 -9.72 -6.68 -4.07
CA PHE A 194 -8.88 -7.79 -3.60
C PHE A 194 -9.64 -9.12 -3.68
N ASP A 195 -8.91 -10.23 -3.51
CA ASP A 195 -9.49 -11.58 -3.51
C ASP A 195 -10.05 -11.93 -2.13
N PRO A 196 -11.37 -12.02 -1.93
CA PRO A 196 -11.96 -12.29 -0.62
C PRO A 196 -11.57 -13.67 -0.04
N TYR A 197 -11.18 -14.63 -0.88
CA TYR A 197 -10.73 -15.95 -0.48
C TYR A 197 -9.21 -16.04 -0.26
N GLY A 198 -8.49 -14.93 -0.41
CA GLY A 198 -7.03 -14.89 -0.40
C GLY A 198 -6.35 -15.48 0.85
N HIS A 199 -7.01 -15.43 2.02
CA HIS A 199 -6.50 -16.00 3.27
C HIS A 199 -6.76 -17.51 3.41
N LEU A 200 -7.64 -18.06 2.60
CA LEU A 200 -8.02 -19.48 2.61
C LEU A 200 -7.27 -20.29 1.55
N VAL A 201 -6.44 -19.65 0.74
CA VAL A 201 -5.69 -20.30 -0.35
C VAL A 201 -4.92 -21.54 0.12
N PRO A 202 -4.17 -21.51 1.25
CA PRO A 202 -3.42 -22.67 1.70
C PRO A 202 -4.32 -23.88 2.00
N THR A 203 -5.53 -23.66 2.46
CA THR A 203 -6.50 -24.71 2.81
C THR A 203 -7.30 -25.18 1.59
N ILE A 204 -7.86 -24.22 0.82
CA ILE A 204 -8.78 -24.52 -0.28
C ILE A 204 -8.06 -25.17 -1.46
N TYR A 205 -6.85 -24.71 -1.78
CA TYR A 205 -6.09 -25.14 -2.96
C TYR A 205 -4.86 -25.97 -2.60
N HIS A 206 -4.85 -26.58 -1.43
CA HIS A 206 -3.73 -27.42 -0.96
C HIS A 206 -3.32 -28.48 -2.01
N LYS A 207 -4.28 -29.22 -2.56
CA LYS A 207 -4.05 -30.25 -3.56
C LYS A 207 -3.43 -29.68 -4.85
N GLU A 208 -3.97 -28.58 -5.37
CA GLU A 208 -3.50 -27.93 -6.58
C GLU A 208 -2.08 -27.38 -6.39
N ILE A 209 -1.75 -26.89 -5.20
CA ILE A 209 -0.40 -26.43 -4.84
C ILE A 209 0.57 -27.59 -4.80
N GLU A 210 0.19 -28.71 -4.20
CA GLU A 210 1.01 -29.93 -4.18
C GLU A 210 1.25 -30.47 -5.61
N GLU A 211 0.23 -30.44 -6.46
CA GLU A 211 0.31 -30.82 -7.88
C GLU A 211 1.17 -29.85 -8.72
N GLY A 212 1.62 -28.73 -8.14
CA GLY A 212 2.60 -27.83 -8.75
C GLY A 212 2.05 -26.52 -9.29
N LEU A 213 0.79 -26.16 -9.02
CA LEU A 213 0.29 -24.82 -9.31
C LEU A 213 0.87 -23.81 -8.31
N ASP A 214 1.44 -22.71 -8.81
CA ASP A 214 1.93 -21.61 -7.97
C ASP A 214 0.76 -20.66 -7.62
N ILE A 215 -0.05 -21.08 -6.67
CA ILE A 215 -1.15 -20.30 -6.10
C ILE A 215 -0.66 -19.69 -4.79
N ARG A 216 -0.79 -18.39 -4.63
CA ARG A 216 -0.30 -17.67 -3.45
C ARG A 216 -1.41 -16.97 -2.70
N PRO A 217 -1.39 -16.98 -1.34
CA PRO A 217 -2.28 -16.14 -0.56
C PRO A 217 -2.06 -14.67 -0.87
N SER A 218 -3.14 -13.92 -1.06
CA SER A 218 -3.11 -12.45 -1.15
C SER A 218 -3.59 -11.77 0.14
N ILE A 219 -4.06 -12.56 1.09
CA ILE A 219 -4.45 -12.12 2.44
C ILE A 219 -3.80 -13.05 3.45
N ALA A 220 -3.25 -12.47 4.52
CA ALA A 220 -2.79 -13.23 5.69
C ALA A 220 -3.42 -12.67 6.95
N VAL A 221 -3.94 -13.55 7.81
CA VAL A 221 -4.56 -13.21 9.09
C VAL A 221 -3.70 -13.75 10.23
N THR A 222 -3.44 -12.91 11.24
CA THR A 222 -2.63 -13.32 12.41
C THR A 222 -3.11 -12.63 13.68
N LYS A 223 -2.53 -13.01 14.82
CA LYS A 223 -2.70 -12.34 16.12
C LYS A 223 -1.41 -11.62 16.48
N ALA A 224 -1.53 -10.55 17.27
CA ALA A 224 -0.38 -9.83 17.80
C ALA A 224 -0.75 -9.08 19.09
N HIS A 225 0.27 -8.54 19.75
CA HIS A 225 0.13 -7.53 20.78
C HIS A 225 0.59 -6.19 20.21
N MET A 226 -0.23 -5.16 20.42
CA MET A 226 0.11 -3.79 20.09
C MET A 226 0.53 -3.06 21.36
N LYS A 227 1.60 -2.29 21.30
CA LYS A 227 2.11 -1.49 22.41
C LYS A 227 2.34 -0.06 21.95
N MET A 228 1.75 0.87 22.67
CA MET A 228 1.87 2.31 22.41
C MET A 228 1.93 3.05 23.75
N SER A 229 2.85 4.01 23.88
CA SER A 229 3.01 4.81 25.09
C SER A 229 1.77 5.66 25.40
N GLU A 230 1.05 6.10 24.39
CA GLU A 230 -0.19 6.89 24.51
C GLU A 230 -1.27 6.11 25.28
N LEU A 231 -1.32 4.78 25.09
CA LEU A 231 -2.28 3.93 25.82
C LEU A 231 -1.96 3.81 27.31
N ASP A 232 -0.68 3.94 27.70
CA ASP A 232 -0.27 3.97 29.11
C ASP A 232 -0.86 5.20 29.82
N ASP A 233 -0.96 6.32 29.11
CA ASP A 233 -1.60 7.55 29.62
C ASP A 233 -3.11 7.38 29.79
N ALA A 234 -3.78 6.78 28.81
CA ALA A 234 -5.21 6.49 28.87
C ALA A 234 -5.55 5.54 30.03
N VAL A 235 -4.70 4.56 30.28
CA VAL A 235 -4.86 3.63 31.44
C VAL A 235 -4.64 4.38 32.76
N ARG A 236 -3.64 5.24 32.87
CA ARG A 236 -3.37 6.06 34.08
C ARG A 236 -4.54 6.99 34.42
N LYS A 237 -5.22 7.52 33.40
CA LYS A 237 -6.41 8.36 33.56
C LYS A 237 -7.68 7.55 33.84
N GLY A 238 -7.63 6.22 33.76
CA GLY A 238 -8.79 5.34 33.93
C GLY A 238 -9.75 5.31 32.74
N GLU A 239 -9.34 5.83 31.59
CA GLU A 239 -10.13 5.86 30.36
C GLU A 239 -10.13 4.50 29.66
N ILE A 240 -9.07 3.71 29.86
CA ILE A 240 -8.93 2.32 29.44
C ILE A 240 -8.60 1.47 30.67
N VAL A 241 -9.14 0.27 30.76
CA VAL A 241 -8.93 -0.65 31.89
C VAL A 241 -8.05 -1.80 31.48
N VAL A 242 -7.12 -2.22 32.34
CA VAL A 242 -6.38 -3.47 32.18
C VAL A 242 -7.31 -4.63 32.58
N ASP A 243 -8.02 -5.18 31.59
CA ASP A 243 -9.08 -6.16 31.80
C ASP A 243 -8.60 -7.63 31.64
N GLY A 244 -7.34 -7.83 31.29
CA GLY A 244 -6.75 -9.16 31.05
C GLY A 244 -7.29 -9.89 29.81
N LYS A 245 -8.03 -9.20 28.94
CA LYS A 245 -8.64 -9.74 27.70
C LYS A 245 -8.25 -8.89 26.49
N VAL A 246 -8.74 -7.68 26.43
CA VAL A 246 -8.39 -6.71 25.36
C VAL A 246 -7.10 -6.00 25.71
N VAL A 247 -6.97 -5.55 26.94
CA VAL A 247 -5.78 -4.86 27.44
C VAL A 247 -5.10 -5.69 28.52
N LEU A 248 -3.83 -5.98 28.28
CA LEU A 248 -2.98 -6.77 29.18
C LEU A 248 -1.92 -5.87 29.79
N LYS A 249 -1.45 -6.25 30.98
CA LYS A 249 -0.20 -5.72 31.53
C LYS A 249 0.97 -6.25 30.69
N SER A 250 1.84 -5.36 30.24
CA SER A 250 3.06 -5.78 29.53
C SER A 250 3.94 -6.66 30.40
N ARG A 251 4.64 -7.59 29.76
CA ARG A 251 5.68 -8.36 30.43
C ARG A 251 6.79 -7.43 30.92
N PRO A 252 7.38 -7.70 32.10
CA PRO A 252 8.49 -6.93 32.60
C PRO A 252 9.65 -6.88 31.59
N LEU A 253 10.29 -5.72 31.48
CA LEU A 253 11.54 -5.62 30.76
C LEU A 253 12.61 -6.43 31.50
N ARG A 254 13.57 -7.01 30.76
CA ARG A 254 14.69 -7.73 31.34
C ARG A 254 15.96 -6.92 31.23
N ASN A 255 16.71 -6.88 32.31
CA ASN A 255 18.07 -6.34 32.35
C ASN A 255 19.04 -7.26 31.57
N VAL A 256 20.25 -6.77 31.31
CA VAL A 256 21.28 -7.53 30.60
C VAL A 256 21.67 -8.81 31.36
N ASP A 257 21.57 -8.82 32.68
CA ASP A 257 21.81 -9.97 33.55
C ASP A 257 20.64 -10.98 33.63
N GLY A 258 19.55 -10.72 32.89
CA GLY A 258 18.37 -11.56 32.87
C GLY A 258 17.36 -11.30 33.99
N SER A 259 17.68 -10.41 34.95
CA SER A 259 16.73 -10.00 36.01
C SER A 259 15.60 -9.15 35.44
N GLU A 260 14.46 -9.12 36.13
CA GLU A 260 13.36 -8.23 35.73
C GLU A 260 13.69 -6.77 36.10
N SER A 261 13.46 -5.87 35.15
CA SER A 261 13.57 -4.43 35.37
C SER A 261 12.41 -3.95 36.24
N SER A 262 12.72 -3.05 37.18
CA SER A 262 11.71 -2.33 37.96
C SER A 262 10.98 -1.22 37.13
N ALA A 263 11.45 -0.94 35.90
CA ALA A 263 10.82 0.05 35.05
C ALA A 263 9.41 -0.38 34.65
N PHE A 264 8.50 0.59 34.58
CA PHE A 264 7.14 0.34 34.12
C PHE A 264 7.18 -0.13 32.64
N SER A 265 6.66 -1.31 32.40
CA SER A 265 6.69 -1.95 31.08
C SER A 265 5.48 -1.56 30.20
N GLY A 266 4.52 -0.79 30.74
CA GLY A 266 3.33 -0.34 30.03
C GLY A 266 2.23 -1.39 29.89
N VAL A 267 1.33 -1.16 28.97
CA VAL A 267 0.24 -2.09 28.63
C VAL A 267 0.39 -2.61 27.20
N GLU A 268 -0.23 -3.75 26.94
CA GLU A 268 -0.29 -4.38 25.63
C GLU A 268 -1.75 -4.61 25.26
N VAL A 269 -2.09 -4.43 24.00
CA VAL A 269 -3.44 -4.67 23.49
C VAL A 269 -3.43 -5.93 22.63
N ASN A 270 -4.27 -6.90 22.96
CA ASN A 270 -4.51 -8.05 22.10
C ASN A 270 -5.24 -7.62 20.86
N ILE A 271 -4.67 -7.92 19.71
CA ILE A 271 -5.27 -7.63 18.42
C ILE A 271 -5.26 -8.86 17.51
N SER A 272 -6.28 -8.95 16.68
CA SER A 272 -6.22 -9.72 15.44
C SER A 272 -5.95 -8.78 14.30
N LYS A 273 -5.14 -9.18 13.31
CA LYS A 273 -4.84 -8.34 12.17
C LYS A 273 -4.81 -9.12 10.87
N ALA A 274 -5.20 -8.47 9.79
CA ALA A 274 -5.14 -9.01 8.44
C ALA A 274 -4.39 -8.06 7.52
N ALA A 275 -3.40 -8.58 6.80
CA ALA A 275 -2.77 -7.88 5.68
C ALA A 275 -3.44 -8.32 4.38
N VAL A 276 -3.85 -7.36 3.56
CA VAL A 276 -4.61 -7.60 2.32
C VAL A 276 -3.87 -6.96 1.15
N GLU A 277 -3.43 -7.77 0.20
CA GLU A 277 -2.83 -7.30 -1.05
C GLU A 277 -3.93 -6.96 -2.08
N PRO A 278 -3.71 -5.96 -2.95
CA PRO A 278 -4.66 -5.62 -3.99
C PRO A 278 -4.70 -6.71 -5.07
N VAL A 279 -5.92 -7.12 -5.40
CA VAL A 279 -6.25 -8.01 -6.54
C VAL A 279 -7.51 -7.44 -7.17
N TRP A 280 -7.36 -6.72 -8.27
CA TRP A 280 -8.45 -5.99 -8.89
C TRP A 280 -9.20 -6.84 -9.90
N TYR A 281 -10.51 -6.94 -9.75
CA TYR A 281 -11.40 -7.39 -10.81
C TYR A 281 -11.73 -6.22 -11.71
N LEU A 282 -11.03 -6.11 -12.84
CA LEU A 282 -11.05 -4.92 -13.71
C LEU A 282 -12.45 -4.47 -14.16
N PRO A 283 -13.38 -5.36 -14.55
CA PRO A 283 -14.74 -4.93 -14.89
C PRO A 283 -15.43 -4.22 -13.72
N GLY A 284 -15.36 -4.79 -12.53
CA GLY A 284 -15.99 -4.21 -11.33
C GLY A 284 -15.31 -2.91 -10.86
N VAL A 285 -13.98 -2.81 -10.99
CA VAL A 285 -13.26 -1.56 -10.70
C VAL A 285 -13.68 -0.46 -11.68
N ALA A 286 -13.75 -0.77 -12.97
CA ALA A 286 -14.21 0.18 -13.98
C ALA A 286 -15.64 0.68 -13.71
N GLU A 287 -16.55 -0.23 -13.40
CA GLU A 287 -17.93 0.10 -13.02
C GLU A 287 -17.97 1.00 -11.78
N ARG A 288 -17.16 0.67 -10.74
CA ARG A 288 -17.08 1.45 -9.51
C ARG A 288 -16.61 2.89 -9.74
N PHE A 289 -15.75 3.12 -10.73
CA PHE A 289 -15.30 4.45 -11.13
C PHE A 289 -16.17 5.10 -12.22
N GLY A 290 -17.20 4.44 -12.73
CA GLY A 290 -18.09 4.96 -13.77
C GLY A 290 -17.41 5.14 -15.12
N ILE A 291 -16.40 4.33 -15.44
CA ILE A 291 -15.69 4.34 -16.72
C ILE A 291 -15.76 2.97 -17.40
N SER A 292 -15.48 2.92 -18.70
CA SER A 292 -15.40 1.63 -19.41
C SER A 292 -14.13 0.84 -19.01
N GLU A 293 -14.22 -0.50 -19.01
CA GLU A 293 -13.07 -1.37 -18.76
C GLU A 293 -11.92 -1.07 -19.74
N SER A 294 -12.23 -0.78 -21.01
CA SER A 294 -11.22 -0.44 -22.02
C SER A 294 -10.48 0.85 -21.69
N LEU A 295 -11.18 1.88 -21.20
CA LEU A 295 -10.56 3.13 -20.77
C LEU A 295 -9.68 2.92 -19.54
N LEU A 296 -10.17 2.16 -18.54
CA LEU A 296 -9.38 1.82 -17.36
C LEU A 296 -8.07 1.11 -17.74
N ARG A 297 -8.16 0.07 -18.59
CA ARG A 297 -7.00 -0.69 -19.04
C ARG A 297 -6.00 0.17 -19.79
N ARG A 298 -6.48 1.03 -20.68
CA ARG A 298 -5.65 1.95 -21.44
C ARG A 298 -4.93 2.94 -20.54
N ALA A 299 -5.65 3.58 -19.62
CA ALA A 299 -5.05 4.52 -18.68
C ALA A 299 -3.97 3.84 -17.80
N LEU A 300 -4.27 2.66 -17.26
CA LEU A 300 -3.31 1.89 -16.47
C LEU A 300 -2.06 1.52 -17.31
N PHE A 301 -2.22 1.17 -18.57
CA PHE A 301 -1.11 0.84 -19.45
C PHE A 301 -0.25 2.07 -19.80
N GLU A 302 -0.88 3.15 -20.24
CA GLU A 302 -0.18 4.37 -20.68
C GLU A 302 0.56 5.05 -19.52
N ASP A 303 -0.11 5.25 -18.38
CA ASP A 303 0.46 5.95 -17.23
C ASP A 303 1.52 5.14 -16.45
N THR A 304 1.59 3.83 -16.68
CA THR A 304 2.71 3.01 -16.19
C THR A 304 3.85 2.85 -17.19
N GLY A 305 3.83 3.58 -18.30
CA GLY A 305 4.86 3.46 -19.34
C GLY A 305 4.87 2.09 -20.04
N GLY A 306 3.72 1.42 -20.12
CA GLY A 306 3.58 0.13 -20.76
C GLY A 306 4.05 -1.06 -19.91
N MET A 307 4.15 -0.90 -18.59
CA MET A 307 4.65 -1.93 -17.67
C MET A 307 3.88 -3.26 -17.74
N TYR A 308 2.59 -3.20 -18.09
CA TYR A 308 1.69 -4.36 -18.16
C TYR A 308 1.01 -4.45 -19.54
N PRO A 309 1.70 -4.95 -20.57
CA PRO A 309 1.15 -5.02 -21.93
C PRO A 309 -0.10 -5.90 -22.02
N GLU A 310 -0.28 -6.86 -21.13
CA GLU A 310 -1.47 -7.71 -21.06
C GLU A 310 -2.75 -6.92 -20.79
N LEU A 311 -2.67 -5.73 -20.19
CA LEU A 311 -3.83 -4.84 -20.05
C LEU A 311 -4.50 -4.55 -21.41
N ILE A 312 -3.68 -4.44 -22.46
CA ILE A 312 -4.16 -4.16 -23.83
C ILE A 312 -4.32 -5.45 -24.63
N THR A 313 -3.35 -6.38 -24.53
CA THR A 313 -3.30 -7.56 -25.41
C THR A 313 -4.14 -8.74 -24.93
N ARG A 314 -4.56 -8.72 -23.65
CA ARG A 314 -5.31 -9.83 -23.01
C ARG A 314 -6.62 -9.36 -22.39
N PRO A 315 -7.60 -8.93 -23.21
CA PRO A 315 -8.90 -8.50 -22.69
C PRO A 315 -9.71 -9.65 -22.05
N ASP A 316 -9.32 -10.90 -22.30
CA ASP A 316 -9.84 -12.12 -21.68
C ASP A 316 -9.43 -12.25 -20.20
N ILE A 317 -8.26 -11.77 -19.81
CA ILE A 317 -7.82 -11.78 -18.41
C ILE A 317 -8.45 -10.58 -17.69
N LYS A 318 -9.31 -10.87 -16.70
CA LYS A 318 -10.11 -9.86 -16.00
C LYS A 318 -9.53 -9.44 -14.65
N VAL A 319 -8.46 -10.06 -14.21
CA VAL A 319 -7.84 -9.80 -12.90
C VAL A 319 -6.45 -9.18 -13.08
N PHE A 320 -6.20 -8.14 -12.28
CA PHE A 320 -4.94 -7.39 -12.26
C PHE A 320 -4.46 -7.20 -10.82
N LEU A 321 -3.19 -7.46 -10.56
CA LEU A 321 -2.53 -7.19 -9.29
C LEU A 321 -1.69 -5.91 -9.45
N PRO A 322 -2.22 -4.74 -9.12
CA PRO A 322 -1.50 -3.48 -9.27
C PRO A 322 -0.36 -3.38 -8.26
N PRO A 323 0.78 -2.76 -8.62
CA PRO A 323 1.93 -2.58 -7.73
C PRO A 323 1.73 -1.40 -6.76
N ILE A 324 0.62 -1.40 -6.04
CA ILE A 324 0.27 -0.38 -5.05
C ILE A 324 0.39 -0.93 -3.63
N GLY A 325 0.40 -0.03 -2.66
CA GLY A 325 0.41 -0.40 -1.24
C GLY A 325 -0.82 -1.21 -0.84
N ASN A 326 -0.62 -2.14 0.06
CA ASN A 326 -1.67 -2.95 0.67
C ASN A 326 -2.45 -2.18 1.74
N LEU A 327 -3.43 -2.84 2.35
CA LEU A 327 -4.07 -2.38 3.58
C LEU A 327 -3.85 -3.40 4.71
N THR A 328 -3.95 -2.92 5.96
CA THR A 328 -3.96 -3.77 7.15
C THR A 328 -5.22 -3.46 7.96
N VAL A 329 -5.92 -4.52 8.37
CA VAL A 329 -7.03 -4.43 9.30
C VAL A 329 -6.52 -4.77 10.69
N TYR A 330 -6.82 -3.93 11.69
CA TYR A 330 -6.59 -4.18 13.11
C TYR A 330 -7.94 -4.34 13.79
N ILE A 331 -8.12 -5.44 14.51
CA ILE A 331 -9.39 -5.81 15.18
C ILE A 331 -9.14 -5.88 16.68
N PHE A 332 -9.91 -5.12 17.44
CA PHE A 332 -9.86 -5.00 18.89
C PHE A 332 -11.09 -5.72 19.47
N GLY A 333 -10.86 -6.69 20.33
CA GLY A 333 -11.91 -7.53 20.90
C GLY A 333 -12.19 -8.79 20.07
N ASN A 334 -13.42 -9.29 20.13
CA ASN A 334 -13.78 -10.54 19.45
C ASN A 334 -14.10 -10.32 17.96
N PRO A 335 -13.33 -10.92 17.03
CA PRO A 335 -13.57 -10.77 15.59
C PRO A 335 -14.95 -11.21 15.12
N ALA A 336 -15.58 -12.18 15.79
CA ALA A 336 -16.93 -12.63 15.43
C ALA A 336 -18.00 -11.54 15.57
N PHE A 337 -17.72 -10.49 16.36
CA PHE A 337 -18.67 -9.40 16.57
C PHE A 337 -18.71 -8.39 15.40
N MET A 338 -17.79 -8.44 14.45
CA MET A 338 -17.79 -7.54 13.30
C MET A 338 -19.03 -7.69 12.41
N SER A 339 -19.55 -8.91 12.27
CA SER A 339 -20.75 -9.22 11.48
C SER A 339 -22.04 -9.37 12.32
N ASP A 340 -21.96 -9.20 13.63
CA ASP A 340 -23.09 -9.28 14.56
C ASP A 340 -23.70 -7.89 14.80
N GLU A 341 -24.83 -7.63 14.16
CA GLU A 341 -25.54 -6.35 14.26
C GLU A 341 -26.03 -6.00 15.67
N SER A 342 -26.11 -7.00 16.59
CA SER A 342 -26.44 -6.74 18.00
C SER A 342 -25.28 -6.13 18.79
N LYS A 343 -24.06 -6.17 18.25
CA LYS A 343 -22.85 -5.64 18.88
C LYS A 343 -22.53 -4.24 18.35
N GLU A 344 -22.03 -3.40 19.24
CA GLU A 344 -21.56 -2.07 18.89
C GLU A 344 -20.21 -2.16 18.17
N LEU A 345 -20.11 -1.52 17.00
CA LEU A 345 -18.90 -1.47 16.21
C LEU A 345 -18.36 -0.05 16.11
N THR A 346 -17.11 0.12 16.55
CA THR A 346 -16.35 1.37 16.40
C THR A 346 -15.33 1.21 15.29
N LEU A 347 -15.34 2.13 14.30
CA LEU A 347 -14.52 2.05 13.09
C LEU A 347 -13.68 3.31 12.86
N ARG A 348 -12.43 3.08 12.48
CA ARG A 348 -11.57 4.06 11.82
C ARG A 348 -11.08 3.55 10.48
N VAL A 349 -11.20 4.36 9.44
CA VAL A 349 -10.46 4.18 8.18
C VAL A 349 -9.36 5.22 8.12
N HIS A 350 -8.12 4.78 8.16
CA HIS A 350 -6.92 5.61 8.18
C HIS A 350 -6.11 5.42 6.90
N ASP A 351 -5.67 6.53 6.30
CA ASP A 351 -4.69 6.51 5.22
C ASP A 351 -3.32 6.89 5.80
N GLU A 352 -2.29 6.13 5.44
CA GLU A 352 -0.92 6.26 5.95
C GLU A 352 -0.40 7.70 5.93
N CYS A 353 0.27 8.06 7.00
CA CYS A 353 1.02 9.29 7.13
C CYS A 353 2.29 9.01 7.95
N ASN A 354 3.33 8.47 7.30
CA ASN A 354 4.53 7.97 7.95
C ASN A 354 5.16 9.00 8.91
N GLY A 355 5.34 10.25 8.45
CA GLY A 355 5.94 11.32 9.26
C GLY A 355 5.16 11.61 10.54
N SER A 356 3.82 11.53 10.51
CA SER A 356 2.99 11.73 11.70
C SER A 356 2.81 10.45 12.50
N ASP A 357 2.39 9.37 11.86
CA ASP A 357 2.01 8.12 12.54
C ASP A 357 3.20 7.48 13.28
N VAL A 358 4.40 7.53 12.68
CA VAL A 358 5.62 6.90 13.23
C VAL A 358 6.52 7.91 13.93
N PHE A 359 6.78 9.06 13.29
CA PHE A 359 7.77 10.03 13.77
C PHE A 359 7.17 11.22 14.54
N GLY A 360 5.85 11.29 14.68
CA GLY A 360 5.19 12.27 15.54
C GLY A 360 5.17 13.69 14.99
N SER A 361 5.31 13.87 13.66
CA SER A 361 5.17 15.21 13.06
C SER A 361 3.80 15.83 13.40
N ASP A 362 3.81 17.05 13.86
CA ASP A 362 2.65 17.81 14.30
C ASP A 362 2.04 18.73 13.21
N ILE A 363 2.60 18.69 12.00
CA ILE A 363 2.12 19.46 10.85
C ILE A 363 0.73 19.01 10.37
N CYS A 364 0.29 17.84 10.80
CA CYS A 364 -1.03 17.28 10.52
C CYS A 364 -1.57 16.49 11.71
N THR A 365 -2.88 16.20 11.69
CA THR A 365 -3.59 15.51 12.77
C THR A 365 -3.61 13.98 12.61
N CYS A 366 -2.80 13.39 11.74
CA CYS A 366 -2.92 11.96 11.42
C CYS A 366 -2.65 11.08 12.64
N LYS A 367 -1.52 11.24 13.35
CA LYS A 367 -1.21 10.46 14.56
C LYS A 367 -2.21 10.70 15.72
N PRO A 368 -2.53 11.92 16.13
CA PRO A 368 -3.54 12.14 17.17
C PRO A 368 -4.88 11.50 16.84
N TYR A 369 -5.30 11.60 15.58
CA TYR A 369 -6.56 10.99 15.15
C TYR A 369 -6.50 9.46 15.13
N LEU A 370 -5.35 8.87 14.79
CA LEU A 370 -5.16 7.42 14.81
C LEU A 370 -5.17 6.89 16.24
N THR A 371 -4.43 7.54 17.15
CA THR A 371 -4.36 7.18 18.57
C THR A 371 -5.73 7.29 19.23
N TYR A 372 -6.42 8.40 19.06
CA TYR A 372 -7.79 8.59 19.57
C TYR A 372 -8.75 7.50 19.06
N ALA A 373 -8.67 7.17 17.78
CA ALA A 373 -9.51 6.11 17.21
C ALA A 373 -9.19 4.72 17.77
N ILE A 374 -7.92 4.43 18.03
CA ILE A 374 -7.50 3.18 18.66
C ILE A 374 -8.06 3.10 20.08
N GLU A 375 -7.98 4.19 20.85
CA GLU A 375 -8.57 4.25 22.19
C GLU A 375 -10.08 4.04 22.15
N GLU A 376 -10.82 4.69 21.25
CA GLU A 376 -12.26 4.47 21.08
C GLU A 376 -12.60 3.03 20.67
N CYS A 377 -11.79 2.42 19.78
CA CYS A 377 -11.93 1.01 19.42
C CYS A 377 -11.74 0.08 20.62
N ILE A 378 -10.73 0.34 21.48
CA ILE A 378 -10.48 -0.43 22.70
C ILE A 378 -11.64 -0.27 23.68
N ARG A 379 -12.09 0.97 23.93
CA ARG A 379 -13.23 1.26 24.81
C ARG A 379 -14.50 0.55 24.34
N GLY A 380 -14.78 0.57 23.03
CA GLY A 380 -15.91 -0.15 22.44
C GLY A 380 -15.80 -1.67 22.66
N ALA A 381 -14.62 -2.24 22.46
CA ALA A 381 -14.37 -3.66 22.68
C ALA A 381 -14.53 -4.07 24.17
N GLN A 382 -14.05 -3.23 25.09
CA GLN A 382 -14.18 -3.47 26.55
C GLN A 382 -15.63 -3.38 27.03
N LYS A 383 -16.48 -2.63 26.34
CA LYS A 383 -17.94 -2.57 26.59
C LYS A 383 -18.72 -3.73 25.96
N GLY A 384 -18.05 -4.72 25.41
CA GLY A 384 -18.67 -5.90 24.81
C GLY A 384 -19.00 -5.78 23.33
N GLY A 385 -18.52 -4.73 22.68
CA GLY A 385 -18.54 -4.53 21.24
C GLY A 385 -17.25 -4.98 20.55
N VAL A 386 -16.93 -4.37 19.42
CA VAL A 386 -15.71 -4.59 18.64
C VAL A 386 -15.18 -3.28 18.04
N GLY A 387 -13.85 -3.13 18.02
CA GLY A 387 -13.19 -2.02 17.36
C GLY A 387 -12.46 -2.48 16.10
N VAL A 388 -12.48 -1.68 15.05
CA VAL A 388 -11.79 -1.97 13.79
C VAL A 388 -11.05 -0.72 13.29
N VAL A 389 -9.76 -0.86 13.01
CA VAL A 389 -8.98 0.15 12.30
C VAL A 389 -8.53 -0.43 10.97
N VAL A 390 -8.93 0.20 9.87
CA VAL A 390 -8.46 -0.14 8.53
C VAL A 390 -7.39 0.88 8.12
N TYR A 391 -6.16 0.41 7.96
CA TYR A 391 -4.99 1.22 7.65
C TYR A 391 -4.55 1.00 6.21
N PHE A 392 -4.72 1.99 5.34
CA PHE A 392 -4.34 1.95 3.94
C PHE A 392 -2.97 2.57 3.70
N ARG A 393 -2.15 1.92 2.88
CA ARG A 393 -0.86 2.46 2.39
C ARG A 393 -1.09 3.46 1.25
N LYS A 394 -1.60 4.66 1.60
CA LYS A 394 -1.93 5.75 0.66
C LYS A 394 -1.31 7.06 1.09
N GLU A 395 0.01 7.04 1.30
CA GLU A 395 0.79 8.19 1.77
C GLU A 395 0.53 9.45 0.94
N GLY A 396 0.44 10.60 1.64
CA GLY A 396 0.31 11.90 0.99
C GLY A 396 -0.96 12.05 0.13
N ARG A 397 -2.11 11.54 0.57
CA ARG A 397 -3.36 11.50 -0.22
C ARG A 397 -3.23 10.71 -1.53
N ALA A 398 -2.45 9.63 -1.50
CA ALA A 398 -2.06 8.82 -2.65
C ALA A 398 -1.23 9.57 -3.71
N LEU A 399 -0.67 10.73 -3.36
CA LEU A 399 0.27 11.49 -4.19
C LEU A 399 1.73 11.07 -3.97
N GLY A 400 1.99 10.35 -2.88
CA GLY A 400 3.32 9.96 -2.44
C GLY A 400 4.00 11.00 -1.54
N GLU A 401 5.03 10.57 -0.81
CA GLU A 401 5.69 11.39 0.21
C GLU A 401 6.51 12.53 -0.38
N VAL A 402 7.14 12.32 -1.54
CA VAL A 402 7.88 13.39 -2.25
C VAL A 402 6.97 14.56 -2.58
N THR A 403 5.82 14.29 -3.20
CA THR A 403 4.83 15.34 -3.53
C THR A 403 4.32 16.02 -2.27
N LYS A 404 4.02 15.27 -1.22
CA LYS A 404 3.60 15.79 0.09
C LYS A 404 4.62 16.77 0.67
N TYR A 405 5.91 16.46 0.62
CA TYR A 405 6.96 17.35 1.14
C TYR A 405 7.15 18.60 0.29
N LEU A 406 7.00 18.52 -1.02
CA LEU A 406 6.97 19.70 -1.89
C LEU A 406 5.80 20.64 -1.53
N VAL A 407 4.63 20.08 -1.23
CA VAL A 407 3.47 20.84 -0.73
C VAL A 407 3.79 21.51 0.61
N TYR A 408 4.45 20.80 1.54
CA TYR A 408 4.87 21.38 2.82
C TYR A 408 5.87 22.53 2.62
N ASN A 409 6.86 22.35 1.74
CA ASN A 409 7.83 23.41 1.40
C ASN A 409 7.14 24.66 0.88
N LEU A 410 6.17 24.48 -0.05
CA LEU A 410 5.40 25.60 -0.58
C LEU A 410 4.60 26.32 0.51
N ARG A 411 3.91 25.56 1.37
CA ARG A 411 3.12 26.09 2.49
C ARG A 411 3.99 26.88 3.46
N LYS A 412 5.05 26.27 3.96
CA LYS A 412 5.91 26.83 5.00
C LYS A 412 6.64 28.11 4.56
N ARG A 413 7.10 28.19 3.30
CA ARG A 413 7.69 29.42 2.74
C ARG A 413 6.65 30.49 2.40
N GLY A 414 5.42 30.10 2.20
CA GLY A 414 4.31 31.03 1.86
C GLY A 414 3.51 31.54 3.07
N GLY A 415 3.99 31.32 4.31
CA GLY A 415 3.35 31.76 5.54
C GLY A 415 2.31 30.79 6.11
N ASP A 416 2.28 29.55 5.65
CA ASP A 416 1.50 28.39 6.14
C ASP A 416 0.11 28.71 6.69
N SER A 417 -0.69 29.47 5.95
CA SER A 417 -2.05 29.82 6.36
C SER A 417 -3.11 28.80 5.88
N ALA A 418 -4.17 28.63 6.67
CA ALA A 418 -5.21 27.64 6.42
C ALA A 418 -6.00 27.89 5.10
N ASP A 419 -6.14 29.13 4.67
CA ASP A 419 -6.77 29.50 3.40
C ASP A 419 -6.03 28.95 2.17
N LYS A 420 -4.71 28.73 2.27
CA LYS A 420 -3.86 28.21 1.20
C LYS A 420 -3.69 26.69 1.20
N TYR A 421 -4.21 26.01 2.22
CA TYR A 421 -3.95 24.59 2.47
C TYR A 421 -4.25 23.69 1.25
N PHE A 422 -5.47 23.74 0.71
CA PHE A 422 -5.84 22.93 -0.46
C PHE A 422 -5.22 23.47 -1.74
N LYS A 423 -5.13 24.79 -1.89
CA LYS A 423 -4.53 25.43 -3.06
C LYS A 423 -3.07 25.03 -3.25
N SER A 424 -2.31 24.92 -2.18
CA SER A 424 -0.91 24.46 -2.25
C SER A 424 -0.79 23.04 -2.79
N THR A 425 -1.73 22.15 -2.43
CA THR A 425 -1.75 20.79 -2.98
C THR A 425 -2.08 20.80 -4.48
N GLU A 426 -3.08 21.58 -4.90
CA GLU A 426 -3.47 21.71 -6.30
C GLU A 426 -2.36 22.30 -7.17
N LEU A 427 -1.61 23.28 -6.65
CA LEU A 427 -0.49 23.90 -7.39
C LEU A 427 0.64 22.89 -7.67
N ILE A 428 0.91 21.98 -6.76
CA ILE A 428 1.98 20.99 -6.93
C ILE A 428 1.48 19.74 -7.68
N ALA A 429 0.28 19.25 -7.37
CA ALA A 429 -0.19 17.95 -7.82
C ALA A 429 -1.29 18.00 -8.91
N GLY A 430 -1.84 19.18 -9.20
CA GLY A 430 -2.96 19.35 -10.15
C GLY A 430 -4.31 18.87 -9.61
N VAL A 431 -4.34 18.27 -8.42
CA VAL A 431 -5.54 17.76 -7.74
C VAL A 431 -5.45 17.97 -6.24
N LYS A 432 -6.60 17.97 -5.55
CA LYS A 432 -6.65 18.05 -4.08
C LYS A 432 -6.36 16.72 -3.40
N ASP A 433 -6.75 15.61 -4.03
CA ASP A 433 -6.75 14.27 -3.43
C ASP A 433 -6.91 13.19 -4.51
N MET A 434 -6.09 12.13 -4.47
CA MET A 434 -6.16 10.99 -5.40
C MET A 434 -6.53 9.67 -4.70
N ARG A 435 -7.03 9.70 -3.45
CA ARG A 435 -7.30 8.45 -2.72
C ARG A 435 -8.44 7.63 -3.28
N PHE A 436 -9.36 8.24 -4.04
CA PHE A 436 -10.50 7.55 -4.67
C PHE A 436 -11.19 6.55 -3.74
N GLN A 437 -12.01 7.05 -2.81
CA GLN A 437 -12.60 6.23 -1.74
C GLN A 437 -13.61 5.16 -2.22
N ALA A 438 -13.89 5.09 -3.52
CA ALA A 438 -14.86 4.15 -4.10
C ALA A 438 -14.54 2.66 -3.82
N LEU A 439 -13.26 2.28 -3.68
CA LEU A 439 -12.85 0.90 -3.39
C LEU A 439 -12.72 0.60 -1.90
N MET A 440 -12.76 1.62 -1.03
CA MET A 440 -12.52 1.48 0.39
C MET A 440 -13.57 0.62 1.12
N PRO A 441 -14.88 0.66 0.78
CA PRO A 441 -15.88 -0.16 1.45
C PRO A 441 -15.72 -1.68 1.23
N ASP A 442 -14.97 -2.11 0.23
CA ASP A 442 -14.78 -3.53 -0.07
C ASP A 442 -14.29 -4.31 1.15
N VAL A 443 -13.36 -3.75 1.93
CA VAL A 443 -12.84 -4.39 3.15
C VAL A 443 -13.90 -4.52 4.23
N LEU A 444 -14.84 -3.59 4.33
CA LEU A 444 -15.94 -3.64 5.29
C LEU A 444 -16.92 -4.76 4.91
N HIS A 445 -17.21 -4.90 3.62
CA HIS A 445 -18.01 -6.01 3.10
C HIS A 445 -17.32 -7.35 3.30
N TRP A 446 -15.99 -7.42 3.16
CA TRP A 446 -15.23 -8.64 3.42
C TRP A 446 -15.32 -9.08 4.88
N LEU A 447 -15.27 -8.13 5.82
CA LEU A 447 -15.40 -8.39 7.26
C LEU A 447 -16.86 -8.68 7.68
N GLY A 448 -17.83 -8.58 6.77
CA GLY A 448 -19.25 -8.79 7.06
C GLY A 448 -19.89 -7.66 7.87
N ILE A 449 -19.28 -6.47 7.86
CA ILE A 449 -19.81 -5.29 8.56
C ILE A 449 -21.06 -4.79 7.84
N LYS A 450 -22.20 -4.77 8.56
CA LYS A 450 -23.49 -4.34 8.03
C LYS A 450 -23.94 -2.99 8.55
N LYS A 451 -23.40 -2.54 9.70
CA LYS A 451 -23.60 -1.21 10.27
C LYS A 451 -22.35 -0.75 11.00
N ILE A 452 -22.19 0.53 11.17
CA ILE A 452 -21.14 1.15 11.98
C ILE A 452 -21.83 2.02 13.02
N ASP A 453 -21.65 1.66 14.31
CA ASP A 453 -22.25 2.43 15.39
C ASP A 453 -21.48 3.74 15.62
N ASN A 454 -20.14 3.70 15.62
CA ASN A 454 -19.28 4.85 15.83
C ASN A 454 -18.19 4.90 14.76
N MET A 455 -18.20 5.94 13.95
CA MET A 455 -17.15 6.21 12.97
C MET A 455 -16.26 7.36 13.44
N VAL A 456 -14.99 7.07 13.74
CA VAL A 456 -14.00 8.08 14.12
C VAL A 456 -13.39 8.68 12.87
N SER A 457 -14.06 9.68 12.30
CA SER A 457 -13.65 10.36 11.05
C SER A 457 -14.44 11.63 10.78
N MET A 458 -13.73 12.68 10.35
CA MET A 458 -14.34 13.90 9.82
C MET A 458 -14.50 13.89 8.29
N SER A 459 -14.02 12.86 7.59
CA SER A 459 -14.00 12.80 6.12
C SER A 459 -15.36 12.43 5.54
N ASP A 460 -16.00 13.37 4.82
CA ASP A 460 -17.25 13.10 4.12
C ASP A 460 -17.07 12.16 2.94
N MET A 461 -15.94 12.23 2.22
CA MET A 461 -15.64 11.28 1.15
C MET A 461 -15.67 9.82 1.63
N LYS A 462 -15.15 9.56 2.85
CA LYS A 462 -15.18 8.21 3.44
C LYS A 462 -16.58 7.85 3.91
N TYR A 463 -17.25 8.77 4.58
CA TYR A 463 -18.63 8.60 5.03
C TYR A 463 -19.55 8.26 3.85
N ASP A 464 -19.54 9.09 2.82
CA ASP A 464 -20.37 8.91 1.63
C ASP A 464 -20.09 7.58 0.91
N ALA A 465 -18.81 7.21 0.76
CA ALA A 465 -18.43 5.94 0.12
C ALA A 465 -18.98 4.74 0.89
N ILE A 466 -18.92 4.76 2.23
CA ILE A 466 -19.45 3.69 3.09
C ILE A 466 -20.97 3.63 3.00
N VAL A 467 -21.65 4.77 3.18
CA VAL A 467 -23.12 4.82 3.15
C VAL A 467 -23.66 4.43 1.77
N LYS A 468 -23.05 4.94 0.69
CA LYS A 468 -23.42 4.55 -0.71
C LYS A 468 -23.21 3.06 -0.98
N SER A 469 -22.27 2.42 -0.28
CA SER A 469 -22.06 0.96 -0.41
C SER A 469 -23.14 0.12 0.28
N GLY A 470 -24.04 0.77 1.06
CA GLY A 470 -25.14 0.15 1.79
C GLY A 470 -24.86 -0.13 3.26
N ILE A 471 -23.80 0.45 3.85
CA ILE A 471 -23.47 0.31 5.27
C ILE A 471 -23.83 1.60 6.00
N PRO A 472 -24.89 1.63 6.84
CA PRO A 472 -25.27 2.80 7.62
C PRO A 472 -24.24 3.12 8.71
N ILE A 473 -24.07 4.41 8.98
CA ILE A 473 -23.23 4.95 10.05
C ILE A 473 -24.14 5.72 11.00
N LEU A 474 -24.17 5.30 12.27
CA LEU A 474 -25.10 5.85 13.26
C LEU A 474 -24.55 7.12 13.91
N ARG A 475 -23.26 7.14 14.24
CA ARG A 475 -22.59 8.30 14.88
C ARG A 475 -21.23 8.56 14.24
N ARG A 476 -20.81 9.82 14.21
CA ARG A 476 -19.47 10.23 13.78
C ARG A 476 -18.78 10.98 14.91
N TYR A 477 -17.48 10.76 15.01
CA TYR A 477 -16.62 11.45 15.96
C TYR A 477 -15.56 12.25 15.22
N ASP A 478 -15.45 13.52 15.49
CA ASP A 478 -14.31 14.35 15.12
C ASP A 478 -13.20 14.22 16.17
N LEU A 479 -12.04 14.81 15.90
CA LEU A 479 -10.93 14.82 16.85
C LEU A 479 -11.21 15.87 17.91
N PRO A 480 -11.19 15.52 19.21
CA PRO A 480 -11.33 16.49 20.29
C PRO A 480 -10.28 17.61 20.21
N ASP A 481 -10.71 18.84 20.45
CA ASP A 481 -9.87 20.05 20.30
C ASP A 481 -8.56 19.99 21.09
N HIS A 482 -8.58 19.42 22.30
CA HIS A 482 -7.40 19.31 23.16
C HIS A 482 -6.34 18.30 22.65
N LEU A 483 -6.70 17.47 21.67
CA LEU A 483 -5.80 16.54 21.01
C LEU A 483 -5.20 17.10 19.71
N ILE A 484 -5.61 18.29 19.28
CA ILE A 484 -5.12 18.90 18.05
C ILE A 484 -3.82 19.66 18.34
N PRO A 485 -2.67 19.24 17.79
CA PRO A 485 -1.44 20.00 17.92
C PRO A 485 -1.58 21.42 17.33
N PRO A 486 -0.89 22.42 17.88
CA PRO A 486 -1.02 23.81 17.42
C PRO A 486 -0.80 23.99 15.91
N ASP A 487 0.26 23.42 15.34
CA ASP A 487 0.57 23.50 13.91
C ASP A 487 -0.45 22.79 13.03
N SER A 488 -1.12 21.77 13.55
CA SER A 488 -2.15 21.02 12.83
C SER A 488 -3.47 21.81 12.69
N ARG A 489 -3.61 22.96 13.36
CA ARG A 489 -4.80 23.82 13.19
C ARG A 489 -4.99 24.27 11.75
N VAL A 490 -3.90 24.54 11.03
CA VAL A 490 -3.94 24.88 9.60
C VAL A 490 -4.71 23.84 8.80
N GLU A 491 -4.46 22.57 9.06
CA GLU A 491 -5.15 21.47 8.38
C GLU A 491 -6.61 21.36 8.81
N ILE A 492 -6.88 21.37 10.11
CA ILE A 492 -8.23 21.14 10.66
C ILE A 492 -9.17 22.27 10.27
N ASP A 493 -8.76 23.51 10.45
CA ASP A 493 -9.61 24.67 10.14
C ASP A 493 -9.89 24.75 8.63
N ALA A 494 -8.89 24.48 7.78
CA ALA A 494 -9.10 24.35 6.34
C ALA A 494 -10.09 23.26 5.96
N LYS A 495 -10.05 22.11 6.63
CA LYS A 495 -10.98 21.00 6.39
C LYS A 495 -12.41 21.37 6.82
N ILE A 496 -12.60 21.94 8.00
CA ILE A 496 -13.90 22.34 8.50
C ILE A 496 -14.53 23.37 7.56
N ALA A 497 -13.77 24.40 7.16
CA ALA A 497 -14.24 25.40 6.21
C ALA A 497 -14.58 24.81 4.83
N ALA A 498 -13.91 23.74 4.42
CA ALA A 498 -14.22 23.00 3.19
C ALA A 498 -15.41 22.03 3.34
N GLY A 499 -16.13 22.07 4.46
CA GLY A 499 -17.35 21.28 4.70
C GLY A 499 -17.12 19.90 5.33
N TYR A 500 -15.92 19.60 5.83
CA TYR A 500 -15.70 18.35 6.57
C TYR A 500 -16.46 18.36 7.90
N PHE A 501 -16.95 17.19 8.30
CA PHE A 501 -17.72 17.03 9.52
C PHE A 501 -16.99 17.57 10.76
N SER A 502 -17.72 18.36 11.58
CA SER A 502 -17.30 18.83 12.89
C SER A 502 -18.51 18.95 13.81
N SER A 503 -18.35 18.59 15.08
CA SER A 503 -19.41 18.61 16.10
C SER A 503 -19.73 20.00 16.66
N GLY A 504 -19.92 20.99 15.79
CA GLY A 504 -20.41 22.32 16.17
C GLY A 504 -19.45 23.49 15.96
N LYS A 505 -18.27 23.23 15.35
CA LYS A 505 -17.32 24.30 15.02
C LYS A 505 -17.58 24.81 13.60
N GLN A 506 -17.83 26.09 13.45
CA GLN A 506 -17.87 26.78 12.15
C GLN A 506 -16.62 27.64 12.02
N ILE A 507 -15.96 27.56 10.87
CA ILE A 507 -14.78 28.35 10.54
C ILE A 507 -15.15 29.26 9.37
N THR A 508 -14.91 30.56 9.54
CA THR A 508 -15.14 31.56 8.49
C THR A 508 -13.88 31.77 7.64
N GLU A 509 -14.02 32.37 6.47
CA GLU A 509 -12.87 32.75 5.64
C GLU A 509 -11.91 33.70 6.38
N ALA A 510 -12.44 34.59 7.21
CA ALA A 510 -11.65 35.49 8.02
C ALA A 510 -10.83 34.76 9.11
N ASP A 511 -11.33 33.63 9.60
CA ASP A 511 -10.62 32.79 10.57
C ASP A 511 -9.48 32.00 9.87
N LEU A 512 -9.71 31.54 8.64
CA LEU A 512 -8.69 30.79 7.88
C LEU A 512 -7.41 31.61 7.66
N VAL A 513 -7.54 32.90 7.36
CA VAL A 513 -6.38 33.80 7.17
C VAL A 513 -5.58 33.99 8.47
N LYS A 514 -6.26 33.94 9.64
CA LYS A 514 -5.63 34.07 10.95
C LYS A 514 -4.99 32.78 11.46
N THR A 515 -5.46 31.63 10.99
CA THR A 515 -4.89 30.33 11.37
C THR A 515 -3.62 30.09 10.56
N VAL A 516 -2.48 30.26 11.21
CA VAL A 516 -1.14 30.09 10.62
C VAL A 516 -0.34 29.08 11.42
N GLY A 517 0.46 28.28 10.73
CA GLY A 517 1.43 27.38 11.33
C GLY A 517 2.84 27.99 11.29
N ARG A 518 3.80 27.35 11.96
CA ARG A 518 5.21 27.77 11.95
C ARG A 518 5.76 27.82 10.53
N THR A 519 6.54 28.83 10.23
CA THR A 519 7.33 28.95 8.98
C THR A 519 8.66 28.18 9.10
N TRP A 520 9.44 28.12 8.01
CA TRP A 520 10.77 27.50 8.08
C TRP A 520 11.74 28.32 8.93
N GLU A 521 11.64 29.64 8.89
CA GLU A 521 12.48 30.55 9.67
C GLU A 521 12.29 30.34 11.18
N GLU A 522 11.08 29.97 11.64
CA GLU A 522 10.80 29.66 13.04
C GLU A 522 11.31 28.28 13.47
N THR A 523 11.72 27.44 12.50
CA THR A 523 12.27 26.09 12.77
C THR A 523 13.77 25.99 12.49
N GLU A 524 14.40 27.05 11.99
CA GLU A 524 15.84 27.13 11.82
C GLU A 524 16.53 27.30 13.19
N HIS A 525 17.63 26.57 13.41
CA HIS A 525 18.42 26.56 14.65
C HIS A 525 19.71 27.35 14.50
#